data_6bed078145d10eaf6761fe48175cdc9f
#
_entry.id   6bed078145d10eaf6761fe48175cdc9f
#
_cell.length_a   1.000
_cell.length_b   1.000
_cell.length_c   1.000
_cell.angle_alpha   90.00
_cell.angle_beta   90.00
_cell.angle_gamma   90.00
#
_symmetry.space_group_name_H-M   'P 1'
#
loop_
_entity.id
_entity.type
_entity.pdbx_description
1 polymer ?
#
loop_
_entity_poly.entity_id
_entity_poly.type
_entity_poly.pdbx_seq_one_letter_code
_entity_poly.pdbx_strand_id
1 'polypeptide(L)'
;MTSEEQHDVVVVGGGVAGVNCALECFDIQLDTILVDAGATLGGQLPEILHSVRNVAAGRFEDGRALQRALLESAEILGDRVRLAQPVTKVDLEARVIEVEGGQLSGRALVVATGTSKQFLDAAPDGAFGGDITYQLEPVLPHFAGRDVAVIGGGDSGTLDALELARRGSTVKLIHRSPRLSARRDIRRQLRDQPRIEELPGWELEAADGAERLEKIVLVRPSSGERQEIAVQGLVVKIARAPNTQLFDGQLDLDRSGAVVVDRDLRTSLAGVFAVGDVVSGAYARVAAALGQGSLAARSVLHYLEGRS
;
A
#
# COMPACT_ATOMS: atom_id res chain seq x y z
N MET A 1 -27.69 7.27 -23.22
CA MET A 1 -28.32 7.00 -21.90
C MET A 1 -27.27 6.21 -21.11
N THR A 2 -26.68 6.79 -20.08
CA THR A 2 -25.79 6.08 -19.16
C THR A 2 -26.63 5.08 -18.39
N SER A 3 -26.29 3.79 -18.44
CA SER A 3 -26.96 2.77 -17.64
C SER A 3 -26.62 2.99 -16.17
N GLU A 4 -27.63 3.09 -15.33
CA GLU A 4 -27.48 3.05 -13.89
C GLU A 4 -27.77 1.63 -13.43
N GLU A 5 -26.77 1.00 -12.77
CA GLU A 5 -26.93 -0.31 -12.17
C GLU A 5 -26.93 -0.17 -10.65
N GLN A 6 -27.91 -0.77 -10.00
CA GLN A 6 -28.10 -0.69 -8.55
C GLN A 6 -27.84 -2.03 -7.88
N HIS A 7 -27.04 -2.02 -6.80
CA HIS A 7 -26.67 -3.19 -6.00
C HIS A 7 -26.96 -2.95 -4.51
N ASP A 8 -26.91 -4.00 -3.71
CA ASP A 8 -26.90 -3.83 -2.25
C ASP A 8 -25.56 -3.23 -1.81
N VAL A 9 -24.44 -3.70 -2.41
CA VAL A 9 -23.08 -3.30 -2.02
C VAL A 9 -22.22 -3.01 -3.24
N VAL A 10 -21.59 -1.84 -3.26
CA VAL A 10 -20.51 -1.53 -4.20
C VAL A 10 -19.18 -1.52 -3.46
N VAL A 11 -18.24 -2.38 -3.88
CA VAL A 11 -16.88 -2.45 -3.32
C VAL A 11 -15.90 -1.81 -4.31
N VAL A 12 -15.16 -0.79 -3.87
CA VAL A 12 -14.20 -0.06 -4.69
C VAL A 12 -12.78 -0.47 -4.30
N GLY A 13 -12.14 -1.28 -5.14
CA GLY A 13 -10.79 -1.80 -4.96
C GLY A 13 -10.73 -3.30 -4.77
N GLY A 14 -10.04 -3.99 -5.68
CA GLY A 14 -9.87 -5.44 -5.74
C GLY A 14 -8.60 -5.96 -5.05
N GLY A 15 -8.11 -5.24 -4.04
CA GLY A 15 -7.08 -5.73 -3.13
C GLY A 15 -7.61 -6.82 -2.19
N VAL A 16 -6.74 -7.34 -1.32
CA VAL A 16 -7.08 -8.43 -0.38
C VAL A 16 -8.33 -8.11 0.45
N ALA A 17 -8.44 -6.89 0.97
CA ALA A 17 -9.57 -6.49 1.82
C ALA A 17 -10.88 -6.41 1.03
N GLY A 18 -10.86 -5.82 -0.18
CA GLY A 18 -12.04 -5.68 -1.02
C GLY A 18 -12.54 -7.01 -1.56
N VAL A 19 -11.63 -7.88 -2.03
CA VAL A 19 -11.99 -9.23 -2.48
C VAL A 19 -12.61 -10.03 -1.35
N ASN A 20 -11.99 -10.01 -0.15
CA ASN A 20 -12.56 -10.74 0.98
C ASN A 20 -13.91 -10.18 1.44
N CYS A 21 -14.09 -8.85 1.37
CA CYS A 21 -15.39 -8.23 1.64
C CYS A 21 -16.46 -8.69 0.62
N ALA A 22 -16.12 -8.72 -0.66
CA ALA A 22 -17.04 -9.17 -1.70
C ALA A 22 -17.41 -10.65 -1.57
N LEU A 23 -16.45 -11.51 -1.22
CA LEU A 23 -16.70 -12.94 -0.95
C LEU A 23 -17.65 -13.14 0.23
N GLU A 24 -17.42 -12.45 1.33
CA GLU A 24 -18.30 -12.51 2.50
C GLU A 24 -19.70 -11.96 2.20
N CYS A 25 -19.80 -10.84 1.45
CA CYS A 25 -21.09 -10.31 1.01
C CYS A 25 -21.83 -11.33 0.12
N PHE A 26 -21.13 -12.00 -0.80
CA PHE A 26 -21.68 -13.05 -1.63
C PHE A 26 -22.20 -14.23 -0.80
N ASP A 27 -21.43 -14.69 0.17
CA ASP A 27 -21.80 -15.82 1.04
C ASP A 27 -23.05 -15.54 1.87
N ILE A 28 -23.22 -14.30 2.32
CA ILE A 28 -24.42 -13.84 3.04
C ILE A 28 -25.54 -13.33 2.11
N GLN A 29 -25.45 -13.60 0.81
CA GLN A 29 -26.46 -13.34 -0.22
C GLN A 29 -26.82 -11.86 -0.45
N LEU A 30 -25.84 -10.96 -0.27
CA LEU A 30 -25.98 -9.57 -0.70
C LEU A 30 -25.62 -9.44 -2.19
N ASP A 31 -26.43 -8.73 -2.95
CA ASP A 31 -26.11 -8.36 -4.31
C ASP A 31 -24.94 -7.37 -4.33
N THR A 32 -23.78 -7.86 -4.73
CA THR A 32 -22.49 -7.14 -4.57
C THR A 32 -21.77 -7.02 -5.89
N ILE A 33 -21.29 -5.83 -6.22
CA ILE A 33 -20.39 -5.57 -7.33
C ILE A 33 -19.04 -5.07 -6.78
N LEU A 34 -17.92 -5.64 -7.26
CA LEU A 34 -16.57 -5.19 -6.97
C LEU A 34 -15.96 -4.59 -8.22
N VAL A 35 -15.42 -3.37 -8.12
CA VAL A 35 -14.73 -2.69 -9.21
C VAL A 35 -13.27 -2.44 -8.87
N ASP A 36 -12.38 -2.66 -9.85
CA ASP A 36 -10.95 -2.36 -9.71
C ASP A 36 -10.39 -1.75 -10.99
N ALA A 37 -9.50 -0.77 -10.84
CA ALA A 37 -8.81 -0.13 -11.97
C ALA A 37 -7.77 -1.04 -12.63
N GLY A 38 -7.27 -2.03 -11.90
CA GLY A 38 -6.28 -3.00 -12.37
C GLY A 38 -6.89 -4.07 -13.28
N ALA A 39 -6.04 -4.68 -14.11
CA ALA A 39 -6.43 -5.79 -14.98
C ALA A 39 -6.57 -7.13 -14.23
N THR A 40 -6.24 -7.18 -12.94
CA THR A 40 -6.32 -8.39 -12.09
C THR A 40 -6.55 -8.00 -10.63
N LEU A 41 -7.18 -8.91 -9.87
CA LEU A 41 -7.34 -8.77 -8.44
C LEU A 41 -6.03 -9.03 -7.67
N GLY A 42 -6.01 -8.60 -6.39
CA GLY A 42 -4.93 -8.84 -5.46
C GLY A 42 -4.14 -7.60 -5.07
N GLY A 43 -4.32 -6.48 -5.79
CA GLY A 43 -3.71 -5.19 -5.43
C GLY A 43 -2.19 -5.28 -5.27
N GLN A 44 -1.68 -5.06 -4.07
CA GLN A 44 -0.24 -5.01 -3.76
C GLN A 44 0.43 -6.39 -3.62
N LEU A 45 -0.30 -7.51 -3.70
CA LEU A 45 0.28 -8.84 -3.51
C LEU A 45 1.49 -9.14 -4.40
N PRO A 46 1.49 -8.82 -5.72
CA PRO A 46 2.64 -9.07 -6.59
C PRO A 46 3.94 -8.36 -6.16
N GLU A 47 3.85 -7.34 -5.32
CA GLU A 47 5.01 -6.59 -4.83
C GLU A 47 5.71 -7.28 -3.65
N ILE A 48 5.10 -8.33 -3.08
CA ILE A 48 5.68 -9.11 -1.98
C ILE A 48 6.57 -10.20 -2.59
N LEU A 49 7.87 -9.95 -2.62
CA LEU A 49 8.86 -10.81 -3.27
C LEU A 49 9.47 -11.87 -2.33
N HIS A 50 9.07 -11.87 -1.06
CA HIS A 50 9.51 -12.83 -0.05
C HIS A 50 8.35 -13.72 0.42
N SER A 51 8.68 -14.82 1.12
CA SER A 51 7.65 -15.75 1.58
C SER A 51 6.68 -15.11 2.58
N VAL A 52 5.39 -15.35 2.37
CA VAL A 52 4.30 -14.94 3.25
C VAL A 52 3.99 -16.09 4.23
N ARG A 53 4.31 -15.89 5.52
CA ARG A 53 4.23 -16.92 6.57
C ARG A 53 3.24 -16.60 7.67
N ASN A 54 2.69 -15.41 7.67
CA ASN A 54 1.81 -14.86 8.71
C ASN A 54 0.32 -14.88 8.33
N VAL A 55 -0.06 -15.74 7.39
CA VAL A 55 -1.44 -16.07 7.06
C VAL A 55 -1.72 -17.49 7.51
N ALA A 56 -2.64 -17.66 8.47
CA ALA A 56 -2.89 -18.96 9.10
C ALA A 56 -3.42 -20.02 8.12
N ALA A 57 -4.08 -19.57 7.03
CA ALA A 57 -4.63 -20.46 6.00
C ALA A 57 -3.58 -21.11 5.09
N GLY A 58 -2.31 -20.68 5.14
CA GLY A 58 -1.27 -21.26 4.30
C GLY A 58 0.09 -20.58 4.44
N ARG A 59 1.07 -21.19 3.77
CA ARG A 59 2.40 -20.63 3.55
C ARG A 59 2.57 -20.42 2.05
N PHE A 60 2.94 -19.24 1.66
CA PHE A 60 3.11 -18.88 0.26
C PHE A 60 4.57 -18.50 0.01
N GLU A 61 5.08 -18.94 -1.13
CA GLU A 61 6.47 -18.70 -1.55
C GLU A 61 6.74 -17.18 -1.68
N ASP A 62 5.77 -16.48 -2.26
CA ASP A 62 5.77 -15.03 -2.46
C ASP A 62 4.32 -14.49 -2.51
N GLY A 63 4.17 -13.19 -2.75
CA GLY A 63 2.86 -12.58 -2.89
C GLY A 63 2.11 -13.00 -4.15
N ARG A 64 2.80 -13.42 -5.23
CA ARG A 64 2.15 -13.93 -6.44
C ARG A 64 1.52 -15.30 -6.22
N ALA A 65 2.16 -16.15 -5.40
CA ALA A 65 1.56 -17.42 -4.99
C ALA A 65 0.28 -17.19 -4.16
N LEU A 66 0.29 -16.21 -3.26
CA LEU A 66 -0.90 -15.81 -2.52
C LEU A 66 -1.97 -15.18 -3.42
N GLN A 67 -1.56 -14.38 -4.41
CA GLN A 67 -2.48 -13.80 -5.40
C GLN A 67 -3.21 -14.88 -6.19
N ARG A 68 -2.51 -15.94 -6.63
CA ARG A 68 -3.16 -17.08 -7.33
C ARG A 68 -4.24 -17.71 -6.46
N ALA A 69 -3.97 -17.96 -5.19
CA ALA A 69 -4.98 -18.52 -4.27
C ALA A 69 -6.17 -17.57 -4.04
N LEU A 70 -5.92 -16.25 -4.01
CA LEU A 70 -6.98 -15.24 -3.92
C LEU A 70 -7.84 -15.23 -5.20
N LEU A 71 -7.22 -15.31 -6.38
CA LEU A 71 -7.93 -15.35 -7.67
C LEU A 71 -8.80 -16.60 -7.78
N GLU A 72 -8.29 -17.77 -7.41
CA GLU A 72 -9.04 -19.02 -7.37
C GLU A 72 -10.27 -18.90 -6.45
N SER A 73 -10.09 -18.30 -5.25
CA SER A 73 -11.21 -18.08 -4.34
C SER A 73 -12.25 -17.09 -4.90
N ALA A 74 -11.80 -16.09 -5.66
CA ALA A 74 -12.66 -15.05 -6.23
C ALA A 74 -13.44 -15.51 -7.49
N GLU A 75 -13.13 -16.67 -8.08
CA GLU A 75 -13.82 -17.19 -9.28
C GLU A 75 -15.34 -17.31 -9.08
N ILE A 76 -15.78 -17.60 -7.85
CA ILE A 76 -17.20 -17.72 -7.51
C ILE A 76 -17.99 -16.40 -7.68
N LEU A 77 -17.30 -15.26 -7.66
CA LEU A 77 -17.93 -13.95 -7.83
C LEU A 77 -18.37 -13.72 -9.29
N GLY A 78 -17.71 -14.35 -10.27
CA GLY A 78 -18.08 -14.26 -11.70
C GLY A 78 -18.23 -12.81 -12.19
N ASP A 79 -19.37 -12.52 -12.80
CA ASP A 79 -19.68 -11.20 -13.39
C ASP A 79 -19.82 -10.07 -12.36
N ARG A 80 -19.77 -10.40 -11.05
CA ARG A 80 -19.75 -9.41 -9.96
C ARG A 80 -18.42 -8.73 -9.79
N VAL A 81 -17.39 -9.11 -10.58
CA VAL A 81 -16.07 -8.49 -10.57
C VAL A 81 -15.86 -7.74 -11.89
N ARG A 82 -15.58 -6.46 -11.81
CA ARG A 82 -15.24 -5.62 -12.96
C ARG A 82 -13.82 -5.11 -12.83
N LEU A 83 -12.96 -5.61 -13.69
CA LEU A 83 -11.54 -5.25 -13.79
C LEU A 83 -11.32 -4.23 -14.90
N ALA A 84 -10.16 -3.55 -14.86
CA ALA A 84 -9.79 -2.47 -15.78
C ALA A 84 -10.87 -1.36 -15.85
N GLN A 85 -11.57 -1.13 -14.73
CA GLN A 85 -12.63 -0.13 -14.59
C GLN A 85 -12.24 0.91 -13.54
N PRO A 86 -11.45 1.91 -13.88
CA PRO A 86 -11.12 2.98 -12.96
C PRO A 86 -12.38 3.77 -12.59
N VAL A 87 -12.57 3.99 -11.29
CA VAL A 87 -13.57 4.92 -10.79
C VAL A 87 -13.05 6.33 -11.01
N THR A 88 -13.82 7.15 -11.73
CA THR A 88 -13.42 8.50 -12.12
C THR A 88 -14.03 9.57 -11.23
N LYS A 89 -15.19 9.28 -10.63
CA LYS A 89 -15.88 10.17 -9.72
C LYS A 89 -16.70 9.39 -8.72
N VAL A 90 -16.87 9.96 -7.54
CA VAL A 90 -17.66 9.36 -6.46
C VAL A 90 -18.54 10.42 -5.82
N ASP A 91 -19.80 10.09 -5.62
CA ASP A 91 -20.73 10.77 -4.71
C ASP A 91 -21.02 9.81 -3.56
N LEU A 92 -20.34 10.02 -2.45
CA LEU A 92 -20.46 9.13 -1.29
C LEU A 92 -21.79 9.28 -0.55
N GLU A 93 -22.38 10.46 -0.56
CA GLU A 93 -23.69 10.69 0.06
C GLU A 93 -24.80 9.92 -0.68
N ALA A 94 -24.78 9.98 -2.01
CA ALA A 94 -25.64 9.19 -2.87
C ALA A 94 -25.23 7.72 -2.98
N ARG A 95 -23.98 7.38 -2.61
CA ARG A 95 -23.34 6.07 -2.81
C ARG A 95 -23.30 5.64 -4.28
N VAL A 96 -22.93 6.59 -5.15
CA VAL A 96 -22.81 6.41 -6.59
C VAL A 96 -21.35 6.57 -7.00
N ILE A 97 -20.87 5.69 -7.88
CA ILE A 97 -19.56 5.82 -8.52
C ILE A 97 -19.73 5.91 -10.04
N GLU A 98 -18.87 6.69 -10.68
CA GLU A 98 -18.77 6.77 -12.13
C GLU A 98 -17.60 5.90 -12.62
N VAL A 99 -17.90 5.02 -13.56
CA VAL A 99 -16.94 4.16 -14.25
C VAL A 99 -17.08 4.32 -15.76
N GLU A 100 -16.14 3.76 -16.54
CA GLU A 100 -16.30 3.76 -17.99
C GLU A 100 -17.59 3.02 -18.38
N GLY A 101 -18.45 3.69 -19.15
CA GLY A 101 -19.72 3.16 -19.65
C GLY A 101 -20.94 3.40 -18.78
N GLY A 102 -20.83 3.94 -17.57
CA GLY A 102 -22.01 4.21 -16.74
C GLY A 102 -21.76 4.57 -15.28
N GLN A 103 -22.80 4.41 -14.51
CA GLN A 103 -22.78 4.62 -13.05
C GLN A 103 -23.20 3.33 -12.33
N LEU A 104 -22.56 3.08 -11.19
CA LEU A 104 -22.95 2.04 -10.25
C LEU A 104 -23.40 2.70 -8.96
N SER A 105 -24.53 2.28 -8.45
CA SER A 105 -25.07 2.74 -7.17
C SER A 105 -25.25 1.57 -6.19
N GLY A 106 -25.07 1.85 -4.90
CA GLY A 106 -25.23 0.84 -3.85
C GLY A 106 -26.04 1.36 -2.68
N ARG A 107 -26.75 0.45 -1.99
CA ARG A 107 -27.33 0.77 -0.68
C ARG A 107 -26.22 0.97 0.36
N ALA A 108 -25.08 0.31 0.17
CA ALA A 108 -23.85 0.53 0.90
C ALA A 108 -22.65 0.62 -0.06
N LEU A 109 -21.60 1.36 0.34
CA LEU A 109 -20.35 1.48 -0.40
C LEU A 109 -19.16 1.12 0.51
N VAL A 110 -18.23 0.32 0.00
CA VAL A 110 -17.02 -0.09 0.72
C VAL A 110 -15.78 0.45 -0.02
N VAL A 111 -15.05 1.34 0.62
CA VAL A 111 -13.78 1.89 0.15
C VAL A 111 -12.66 0.92 0.50
N ALA A 112 -12.10 0.24 -0.49
CA ALA A 112 -11.01 -0.74 -0.36
C ALA A 112 -9.80 -0.40 -1.25
N THR A 113 -9.61 0.90 -1.55
CA THR A 113 -8.67 1.43 -2.54
C THR A 113 -7.19 1.28 -2.13
N GLY A 114 -6.93 0.93 -0.88
CA GLY A 114 -5.59 0.67 -0.36
C GLY A 114 -4.65 1.87 -0.42
N THR A 115 -3.38 1.62 -0.75
CA THR A 115 -2.32 2.63 -0.79
C THR A 115 -1.46 2.50 -2.05
N SER A 116 -0.87 3.60 -2.49
CA SER A 116 0.06 3.66 -3.62
C SER A 116 1.47 4.05 -3.18
N LYS A 117 2.47 3.63 -3.95
CA LYS A 117 3.85 4.10 -3.76
C LYS A 117 3.90 5.61 -3.91
N GLN A 118 4.65 6.24 -3.03
CA GLN A 118 5.04 7.63 -3.20
C GLN A 118 6.40 7.67 -3.91
N PHE A 119 6.52 8.59 -4.84
CA PHE A 119 7.79 8.91 -5.48
C PHE A 119 8.25 10.29 -5.01
N LEU A 120 9.55 10.44 -4.78
CA LEU A 120 10.16 11.72 -4.43
C LEU A 120 10.61 12.42 -5.70
N ASP A 121 10.24 13.67 -5.90
CA ASP A 121 10.73 14.47 -7.02
C ASP A 121 12.28 14.57 -7.01
N ALA A 122 12.86 14.57 -5.81
CA ALA A 122 14.30 14.56 -5.59
C ALA A 122 15.00 13.24 -6.00
N ALA A 123 14.23 12.17 -6.27
CA ALA A 123 14.78 10.83 -6.56
C ALA A 123 13.86 10.07 -7.55
N PRO A 124 13.75 10.49 -8.82
CA PRO A 124 12.95 9.78 -9.81
C PRO A 124 13.41 8.34 -9.99
N ASP A 125 12.48 7.38 -10.03
CA ASP A 125 12.79 5.97 -10.24
C ASP A 125 13.46 5.73 -11.58
N GLY A 126 14.55 4.95 -11.58
CA GLY A 126 15.35 4.69 -12.78
C GLY A 126 16.29 5.82 -13.21
N ALA A 127 16.31 6.97 -12.53
CA ALA A 127 17.24 8.07 -12.84
C ALA A 127 18.70 7.65 -12.69
N PHE A 128 19.60 8.44 -13.29
CA PHE A 128 21.05 8.23 -13.29
C PHE A 128 21.45 6.83 -13.78
N GLY A 129 20.87 6.40 -14.91
CA GLY A 129 21.18 5.07 -15.50
C GLY A 129 20.74 3.89 -14.63
N GLY A 130 19.69 4.07 -13.82
CA GLY A 130 19.16 3.04 -12.92
C GLY A 130 19.80 3.01 -11.53
N ASP A 131 20.57 4.04 -11.16
CA ASP A 131 21.17 4.13 -9.84
C ASP A 131 20.17 4.53 -8.74
N ILE A 132 18.95 4.95 -9.11
CA ILE A 132 17.84 5.18 -8.18
C ILE A 132 16.76 4.12 -8.38
N THR A 133 16.31 3.47 -7.30
CA THR A 133 15.23 2.49 -7.37
C THR A 133 14.31 2.51 -6.14
N TYR A 134 13.05 2.19 -6.36
CA TYR A 134 12.03 1.91 -5.33
C TYR A 134 11.80 0.41 -5.13
N GLN A 135 12.40 -0.45 -5.99
CA GLN A 135 12.34 -1.91 -5.90
C GLN A 135 13.73 -2.50 -6.07
N LEU A 136 14.40 -2.82 -4.97
CA LEU A 136 15.78 -3.31 -4.99
C LEU A 136 15.90 -4.71 -5.61
N GLU A 137 15.02 -5.65 -5.26
CA GLU A 137 15.21 -7.08 -5.53
C GLU A 137 15.47 -7.42 -7.01
N PRO A 138 14.69 -6.92 -7.99
CA PRO A 138 14.95 -7.22 -9.40
C PRO A 138 16.25 -6.61 -9.93
N VAL A 139 16.78 -5.56 -9.29
CA VAL A 139 17.99 -4.83 -9.73
C VAL A 139 19.15 -4.96 -8.73
N LEU A 140 19.03 -5.84 -7.75
CA LEU A 140 20.04 -6.03 -6.69
C LEU A 140 21.47 -6.22 -7.21
N PRO A 141 21.74 -6.99 -8.30
CA PRO A 141 23.09 -7.12 -8.83
C PRO A 141 23.74 -5.79 -9.24
N HIS A 142 22.95 -4.81 -9.66
CA HIS A 142 23.42 -3.48 -10.05
C HIS A 142 23.99 -2.70 -8.85
N PHE A 143 23.47 -2.95 -7.65
CA PHE A 143 23.86 -2.25 -6.41
C PHE A 143 24.91 -3.00 -5.59
N ALA A 144 25.18 -4.27 -5.90
CA ALA A 144 26.11 -5.09 -5.12
C ALA A 144 27.53 -4.51 -5.11
N GLY A 145 28.14 -4.43 -3.93
CA GLY A 145 29.51 -3.95 -3.73
C GLY A 145 29.72 -2.44 -3.85
N ARG A 146 28.62 -1.65 -4.01
CA ARG A 146 28.68 -0.20 -4.14
C ARG A 146 28.42 0.51 -2.80
N ASP A 147 28.68 1.83 -2.78
CA ASP A 147 28.22 2.73 -1.72
C ASP A 147 26.78 3.15 -2.00
N VAL A 148 25.83 2.69 -1.19
CA VAL A 148 24.40 2.83 -1.42
C VAL A 148 23.72 3.54 -0.25
N ALA A 149 22.89 4.53 -0.56
CA ALA A 149 21.96 5.10 0.40
C ALA A 149 20.62 4.34 0.35
N VAL A 150 20.02 4.12 1.51
CA VAL A 150 18.65 3.58 1.65
C VAL A 150 17.83 4.59 2.44
N ILE A 151 16.77 5.13 1.82
CA ILE A 151 15.83 6.05 2.47
C ILE A 151 14.65 5.28 2.99
N GLY A 152 14.49 5.23 4.32
CA GLY A 152 13.35 4.61 4.98
C GLY A 152 13.71 3.66 6.10
N GLY A 153 13.24 3.94 7.31
CA GLY A 153 13.53 3.22 8.56
C GLY A 153 12.48 2.16 8.94
N GLY A 154 11.62 1.76 8.02
CA GLY A 154 10.64 0.67 8.20
C GLY A 154 11.23 -0.71 7.90
N ASP A 155 10.38 -1.77 8.00
CA ASP A 155 10.76 -3.15 7.72
C ASP A 155 11.45 -3.28 6.36
N SER A 156 10.84 -2.75 5.29
CA SER A 156 11.35 -2.88 3.92
C SER A 156 12.71 -2.22 3.73
N GLY A 157 12.87 -0.95 4.13
CA GLY A 157 14.15 -0.25 3.99
C GLY A 157 15.27 -0.91 4.78
N THR A 158 14.96 -1.37 6.00
CA THR A 158 15.96 -2.06 6.84
C THR A 158 16.35 -3.42 6.28
N LEU A 159 15.40 -4.18 5.71
CA LEU A 159 15.69 -5.46 5.04
C LEU A 159 16.52 -5.26 3.78
N ASP A 160 16.22 -4.24 2.97
CA ASP A 160 17.02 -3.91 1.79
C ASP A 160 18.45 -3.49 2.16
N ALA A 161 18.61 -2.69 3.22
CA ALA A 161 19.93 -2.33 3.73
C ALA A 161 20.75 -3.57 4.17
N LEU A 162 20.10 -4.51 4.86
CA LEU A 162 20.73 -5.78 5.27
C LEU A 162 21.13 -6.63 4.05
N GLU A 163 20.28 -6.72 3.03
CA GLU A 163 20.57 -7.50 1.83
C GLU A 163 21.73 -6.89 1.03
N LEU A 164 21.75 -5.56 0.86
CA LEU A 164 22.87 -4.84 0.24
C LEU A 164 24.18 -5.09 0.98
N ALA A 165 24.18 -5.00 2.31
CA ALA A 165 25.36 -5.26 3.12
C ALA A 165 25.88 -6.70 2.97
N ARG A 166 24.97 -7.70 2.88
CA ARG A 166 25.33 -9.11 2.60
C ARG A 166 25.95 -9.28 1.22
N ARG A 167 25.63 -8.42 0.26
CA ARG A 167 26.22 -8.39 -1.09
C ARG A 167 27.47 -7.53 -1.19
N GLY A 168 28.01 -7.09 -0.05
CA GLY A 168 29.28 -6.37 0.03
C GLY A 168 29.19 -4.85 -0.08
N SER A 169 27.97 -4.28 -0.21
CA SER A 169 27.77 -2.84 -0.27
C SER A 169 28.06 -2.17 1.07
N THR A 170 28.56 -0.91 1.02
CA THR A 170 28.54 0.01 2.17
C THR A 170 27.22 0.76 2.14
N VAL A 171 26.46 0.75 3.23
CA VAL A 171 25.09 1.26 3.26
C VAL A 171 24.93 2.41 4.24
N LYS A 172 24.32 3.50 3.78
CA LYS A 172 23.83 4.59 4.63
C LYS A 172 22.31 4.41 4.76
N LEU A 173 21.82 3.98 5.94
CA LEU A 173 20.39 3.84 6.21
C LEU A 173 19.85 5.12 6.82
N ILE A 174 19.10 5.87 6.03
CA ILE A 174 18.63 7.23 6.33
C ILE A 174 17.15 7.19 6.68
N HIS A 175 16.75 7.83 7.78
CA HIS A 175 15.35 7.91 8.16
C HIS A 175 15.05 9.15 9.02
N ARG A 176 13.85 9.72 8.84
CA ARG A 176 13.43 10.97 9.50
C ARG A 176 13.18 10.85 11.01
N SER A 177 12.80 9.65 11.46
CA SER A 177 12.45 9.42 12.87
C SER A 177 13.70 9.25 13.74
N PRO A 178 13.65 9.56 15.05
CA PRO A 178 14.78 9.36 15.97
C PRO A 178 15.17 7.87 16.14
N ARG A 179 14.26 6.95 15.80
CA ARG A 179 14.46 5.50 15.92
C ARG A 179 13.81 4.81 14.73
N LEU A 180 14.41 3.69 14.30
CA LEU A 180 13.83 2.80 13.29
C LEU A 180 12.45 2.30 13.71
N SER A 181 11.50 2.35 12.80
CA SER A 181 10.16 1.76 12.97
C SER A 181 10.12 0.27 12.60
N ALA A 182 11.20 -0.27 12.05
CA ALA A 182 11.35 -1.69 11.73
C ALA A 182 11.16 -2.59 12.96
N ARG A 183 10.65 -3.81 12.73
CA ARG A 183 10.42 -4.82 13.76
C ARG A 183 11.69 -5.15 14.55
N ARG A 184 11.49 -5.62 15.77
CA ARG A 184 12.58 -5.88 16.72
C ARG A 184 13.60 -6.92 16.21
N ASP A 185 13.13 -7.96 15.53
CA ASP A 185 13.97 -9.02 14.93
C ASP A 185 14.85 -8.47 13.81
N ILE A 186 14.35 -7.56 12.97
CA ILE A 186 15.10 -6.90 11.90
C ILE A 186 16.13 -5.93 12.49
N ARG A 187 15.72 -5.07 13.44
CA ARG A 187 16.66 -4.16 14.14
C ARG A 187 17.79 -4.88 14.87
N ARG A 188 17.54 -6.12 15.35
CA ARG A 188 18.59 -6.94 15.96
C ARG A 188 19.63 -7.35 14.94
N GLN A 189 19.25 -7.77 13.74
CA GLN A 189 20.16 -8.13 12.68
C GLN A 189 21.02 -6.94 12.23
N LEU A 190 20.46 -5.73 12.23
CA LEU A 190 21.16 -4.51 11.83
C LEU A 190 22.36 -4.20 12.74
N ARG A 191 22.25 -4.44 14.05
CA ARG A 191 23.31 -4.13 15.04
C ARG A 191 24.63 -4.86 14.78
N ASP A 192 24.54 -6.01 14.15
CA ASP A 192 25.69 -6.89 13.88
C ASP A 192 26.29 -6.68 12.46
N GLN A 193 25.86 -5.58 11.76
CA GLN A 193 26.28 -5.29 10.39
C GLN A 193 27.21 -4.08 10.31
N PRO A 194 28.54 -4.29 10.26
CA PRO A 194 29.52 -3.20 10.26
C PRO A 194 29.50 -2.38 8.96
N ARG A 195 28.84 -2.86 7.90
CA ARG A 195 28.71 -2.18 6.61
C ARG A 195 27.53 -1.24 6.54
N ILE A 196 26.72 -1.14 7.60
CA ILE A 196 25.53 -0.27 7.63
C ILE A 196 25.75 0.81 8.68
N GLU A 197 25.69 2.07 8.22
CA GLU A 197 25.65 3.24 9.08
C GLU A 197 24.23 3.79 9.12
N GLU A 198 23.66 3.91 10.32
CA GLU A 198 22.33 4.48 10.55
C GLU A 198 22.42 6.01 10.71
N LEU A 199 21.61 6.74 9.94
CA LEU A 199 21.53 8.21 9.94
C LEU A 199 20.11 8.66 10.32
N PRO A 200 19.80 8.75 11.64
CA PRO A 200 18.49 9.17 12.11
C PRO A 200 18.28 10.69 12.01
N GLY A 201 17.04 11.10 11.79
CA GLY A 201 16.65 12.51 11.76
C GLY A 201 16.98 13.25 10.47
N TRP A 202 17.29 12.51 9.40
CA TRP A 202 17.59 13.08 8.09
C TRP A 202 16.54 12.72 7.06
N GLU A 203 16.32 13.61 6.12
CA GLU A 203 15.47 13.43 4.94
C GLU A 203 16.29 13.73 3.67
N LEU A 204 15.90 13.09 2.57
CA LEU A 204 16.48 13.35 1.26
C LEU A 204 15.95 14.69 0.72
N GLU A 205 16.86 15.62 0.40
CA GLU A 205 16.54 16.89 -0.25
C GLU A 205 16.79 16.82 -1.76
N ALA A 206 17.90 16.20 -2.20
CA ALA A 206 18.24 16.05 -3.60
C ALA A 206 19.12 14.82 -3.86
N ALA A 207 19.08 14.32 -5.09
CA ALA A 207 20.05 13.42 -5.67
C ALA A 207 20.74 14.12 -6.84
N ASP A 208 22.06 14.01 -6.96
CA ASP A 208 22.87 14.74 -7.90
C ASP A 208 23.93 13.87 -8.59
N GLY A 209 24.19 14.17 -9.84
CA GLY A 209 25.15 13.48 -10.70
C GLY A 209 24.94 13.85 -12.15
N ALA A 210 25.81 13.39 -13.05
CA ALA A 210 25.64 13.57 -14.48
C ALA A 210 24.87 12.40 -15.11
N GLU A 211 25.57 11.39 -15.65
CA GLU A 211 24.94 10.15 -16.18
C GLU A 211 24.69 9.12 -15.09
N ARG A 212 25.44 9.21 -14.01
CA ARG A 212 25.39 8.30 -12.85
C ARG A 212 25.17 9.12 -11.58
N LEU A 213 24.63 8.47 -10.56
CA LEU A 213 24.48 9.08 -9.25
C LEU A 213 25.85 9.23 -8.59
N GLU A 214 26.19 10.46 -8.16
CA GLU A 214 27.46 10.79 -7.53
C GLU A 214 27.30 11.13 -6.05
N LYS A 215 26.22 11.79 -5.69
CA LYS A 215 25.94 12.18 -4.30
C LYS A 215 24.45 12.39 -4.05
N ILE A 216 24.11 12.43 -2.78
CA ILE A 216 22.80 12.88 -2.28
C ILE A 216 23.00 14.05 -1.33
N VAL A 217 22.01 14.92 -1.25
CA VAL A 217 21.92 16.00 -0.27
C VAL A 217 20.84 15.61 0.73
N LEU A 218 21.22 15.60 1.99
CA LEU A 218 20.33 15.36 3.12
C LEU A 218 20.04 16.67 3.85
N VAL A 219 18.83 16.79 4.37
CA VAL A 219 18.43 17.88 5.27
C VAL A 219 17.93 17.31 6.58
N ARG A 220 18.27 17.98 7.68
CA ARG A 220 17.70 17.70 9.01
C ARG A 220 16.56 18.69 9.27
N PRO A 221 15.28 18.30 9.20
CA PRO A 221 14.16 19.24 9.28
C PRO A 221 14.13 20.06 10.58
N SER A 222 14.63 19.49 11.68
CA SER A 222 14.62 20.16 13.00
C SER A 222 15.59 21.34 13.12
N SER A 223 16.66 21.38 12.33
CA SER A 223 17.72 22.42 12.41
C SER A 223 17.98 23.14 11.10
N GLY A 224 17.50 22.63 9.98
CA GLY A 224 17.87 23.11 8.65
C GLY A 224 19.29 22.73 8.23
N GLU A 225 20.00 21.93 9.00
CA GLU A 225 21.34 21.42 8.69
C GLU A 225 21.30 20.60 7.40
N ARG A 226 22.31 20.79 6.53
CA ARG A 226 22.49 20.05 5.27
C ARG A 226 23.78 19.28 5.29
N GLN A 227 23.76 18.08 4.69
CA GLN A 227 24.94 17.22 4.53
C GLN A 227 24.93 16.61 3.13
N GLU A 228 26.05 16.68 2.43
CA GLU A 228 26.29 15.94 1.19
C GLU A 228 26.96 14.60 1.49
N ILE A 229 26.51 13.52 0.85
CA ILE A 229 27.07 12.18 0.98
C ILE A 229 27.30 11.63 -0.42
N ALA A 230 28.55 11.26 -0.71
CA ALA A 230 28.88 10.55 -1.93
C ALA A 230 28.30 9.14 -1.90
N VAL A 231 27.55 8.77 -2.95
CA VAL A 231 26.93 7.45 -3.11
C VAL A 231 26.85 7.08 -4.59
N GLN A 232 26.82 5.77 -4.86
CA GLN A 232 26.75 5.21 -6.21
C GLN A 232 25.38 4.57 -6.48
N GLY A 233 24.49 4.61 -5.49
CA GLY A 233 23.13 4.08 -5.61
C GLY A 233 22.22 4.61 -4.52
N LEU A 234 20.92 4.67 -4.84
CA LEU A 234 19.88 5.15 -3.95
C LEU A 234 18.68 4.22 -4.01
N VAL A 235 18.31 3.66 -2.87
CA VAL A 235 17.11 2.84 -2.70
C VAL A 235 16.11 3.60 -1.85
N VAL A 236 14.89 3.83 -2.36
CA VAL A 236 13.86 4.61 -1.68
C VAL A 236 12.75 3.69 -1.17
N LYS A 237 12.56 3.63 0.14
CA LYS A 237 11.55 2.81 0.85
C LYS A 237 10.76 3.66 1.84
N ILE A 238 10.08 4.66 1.32
CA ILE A 238 9.23 5.55 2.10
C ILE A 238 7.82 4.98 2.28
N ALA A 239 7.04 5.61 3.16
CA ALA A 239 5.65 5.23 3.39
C ALA A 239 4.82 5.35 2.09
N ARG A 240 3.81 4.50 1.99
CA ARG A 240 2.80 4.57 0.92
C ARG A 240 1.76 5.63 1.28
N ALA A 241 1.11 6.21 0.26
CA ALA A 241 0.01 7.15 0.45
C ALA A 241 -1.34 6.41 0.33
N PRO A 242 -2.31 6.68 1.21
CA PRO A 242 -3.67 6.20 1.04
C PRO A 242 -4.29 6.73 -0.27
N ASN A 243 -5.03 5.87 -0.98
CA ASN A 243 -5.72 6.24 -2.22
C ASN A 243 -7.08 6.85 -1.89
N THR A 244 -7.08 8.08 -1.42
CA THR A 244 -8.28 8.80 -0.91
C THR A 244 -8.67 10.02 -1.75
N GLN A 245 -7.95 10.31 -2.83
CA GLN A 245 -8.15 11.52 -3.64
C GLN A 245 -9.58 11.67 -4.18
N LEU A 246 -10.25 10.55 -4.48
CA LEU A 246 -11.65 10.54 -4.93
C LEU A 246 -12.66 10.88 -3.82
N PHE A 247 -12.22 10.81 -2.57
CA PHE A 247 -13.07 10.98 -1.39
C PHE A 247 -12.76 12.27 -0.62
N ASP A 248 -11.87 13.10 -1.18
CA ASP A 248 -11.44 14.35 -0.54
C ASP A 248 -12.65 15.28 -0.31
N GLY A 249 -12.73 15.82 0.90
CA GLY A 249 -13.85 16.64 1.34
C GLY A 249 -15.17 15.90 1.59
N GLN A 250 -15.23 14.58 1.36
CA GLN A 250 -16.42 13.77 1.59
C GLN A 250 -16.32 12.86 2.82
N LEU A 251 -15.10 12.47 3.24
CA LEU A 251 -14.84 11.63 4.41
C LEU A 251 -13.90 12.31 5.38
N ASP A 252 -14.00 11.92 6.65
CA ASP A 252 -13.00 12.29 7.64
C ASP A 252 -11.69 11.54 7.36
N LEU A 253 -10.63 12.29 7.12
CA LEU A 253 -9.28 11.77 6.91
C LEU A 253 -8.37 12.17 8.07
N ASP A 254 -7.42 11.31 8.41
CA ASP A 254 -6.37 11.65 9.37
C ASP A 254 -5.26 12.49 8.72
N ARG A 255 -4.24 12.86 9.51
CA ARG A 255 -3.11 13.70 9.04
C ARG A 255 -2.27 13.03 7.94
N SER A 256 -2.37 11.73 7.76
CA SER A 256 -1.71 10.99 6.68
C SER A 256 -2.58 10.86 5.41
N GLY A 257 -3.80 11.36 5.45
CA GLY A 257 -4.80 11.23 4.38
C GLY A 257 -5.54 9.89 4.41
N ALA A 258 -5.41 9.09 5.47
CA ALA A 258 -6.10 7.81 5.60
C ALA A 258 -7.54 8.00 6.15
N VAL A 259 -8.46 7.14 5.73
CA VAL A 259 -9.87 7.22 6.11
C VAL A 259 -10.04 6.86 7.58
N VAL A 260 -10.67 7.77 8.36
CA VAL A 260 -11.03 7.50 9.75
C VAL A 260 -12.26 6.62 9.82
N VAL A 261 -12.18 5.52 10.57
CA VAL A 261 -13.30 4.59 10.79
C VAL A 261 -13.46 4.26 12.26
N ASP A 262 -14.66 3.80 12.63
CA ASP A 262 -14.92 3.22 13.93
C ASP A 262 -14.48 1.74 14.01
N ARG A 263 -14.74 1.09 15.15
CA ARG A 263 -14.41 -0.34 15.35
C ARG A 263 -15.15 -1.30 14.41
N ASP A 264 -16.27 -0.87 13.85
CA ASP A 264 -17.11 -1.62 12.92
C ASP A 264 -16.83 -1.21 11.45
N LEU A 265 -15.71 -0.48 11.22
CA LEU A 265 -15.23 0.00 9.91
C LEU A 265 -16.18 0.98 9.22
N ARG A 266 -17.08 1.63 9.96
CA ARG A 266 -17.95 2.69 9.47
C ARG A 266 -17.15 3.98 9.35
N THR A 267 -17.36 4.72 8.26
CA THR A 267 -16.79 6.05 8.06
C THR A 267 -17.68 7.13 8.70
N SER A 268 -17.34 8.39 8.50
CA SER A 268 -18.16 9.54 8.89
C SER A 268 -19.52 9.62 8.17
N LEU A 269 -19.68 8.91 7.04
CA LEU A 269 -20.94 8.86 6.28
C LEU A 269 -21.67 7.53 6.49
N ALA A 270 -22.97 7.63 6.76
CA ALA A 270 -23.84 6.46 6.91
C ALA A 270 -23.92 5.65 5.60
N GLY A 271 -23.75 4.32 5.70
CA GLY A 271 -23.73 3.42 4.55
C GLY A 271 -22.42 3.41 3.77
N VAL A 272 -21.39 4.12 4.24
CA VAL A 272 -20.04 4.08 3.68
C VAL A 272 -19.08 3.49 4.68
N PHE A 273 -18.32 2.49 4.24
CA PHE A 273 -17.35 1.73 5.02
C PHE A 273 -15.96 1.84 4.37
N ALA A 274 -14.88 1.63 5.14
CA ALA A 274 -13.54 1.56 4.57
C ALA A 274 -12.73 0.41 5.18
N VAL A 275 -11.91 -0.26 4.35
CA VAL A 275 -11.17 -1.47 4.72
C VAL A 275 -9.77 -1.51 4.12
N GLY A 276 -8.87 -2.23 4.76
CA GLY A 276 -7.50 -2.43 4.28
C GLY A 276 -6.59 -1.25 4.58
N ASP A 277 -5.54 -1.12 3.77
CA ASP A 277 -4.47 -0.16 4.03
C ASP A 277 -4.88 1.31 3.86
N VAL A 278 -6.07 1.59 3.30
CA VAL A 278 -6.63 2.95 3.18
C VAL A 278 -7.11 3.52 4.53
N VAL A 279 -7.32 2.66 5.51
CA VAL A 279 -7.87 3.02 6.83
C VAL A 279 -6.79 3.58 7.75
N SER A 280 -7.15 4.61 8.52
CA SER A 280 -6.29 5.21 9.55
C SER A 280 -5.82 4.18 10.58
N GLY A 281 -4.53 4.17 10.87
CA GLY A 281 -3.93 3.23 11.81
C GLY A 281 -3.91 1.77 11.32
N ALA A 282 -4.17 1.51 10.04
CA ALA A 282 -4.16 0.16 9.49
C ALA A 282 -2.83 -0.55 9.75
N TYR A 283 -2.91 -1.79 10.20
CA TYR A 283 -1.76 -2.68 10.24
C TYR A 283 -1.61 -3.35 8.87
N ALA A 284 -0.72 -2.81 8.02
CA ALA A 284 -0.51 -3.24 6.64
C ALA A 284 0.00 -4.70 6.58
N ARG A 285 -0.91 -5.64 6.71
CA ARG A 285 -0.70 -7.11 6.67
C ARG A 285 -1.90 -7.78 6.00
N VAL A 286 -1.60 -8.80 5.22
CA VAL A 286 -2.61 -9.61 4.53
C VAL A 286 -3.70 -10.11 5.49
N ALA A 287 -3.30 -10.69 6.64
CA ALA A 287 -4.26 -11.21 7.62
C ALA A 287 -5.17 -10.12 8.23
N ALA A 288 -4.65 -8.89 8.42
CA ALA A 288 -5.46 -7.77 8.88
C ALA A 288 -6.46 -7.33 7.81
N ALA A 289 -6.02 -7.25 6.55
CA ALA A 289 -6.87 -6.90 5.42
C ALA A 289 -8.01 -7.91 5.22
N LEU A 290 -7.73 -9.22 5.32
CA LEU A 290 -8.75 -10.27 5.29
C LEU A 290 -9.77 -10.08 6.42
N GLY A 291 -9.31 -9.92 7.66
CA GLY A 291 -10.20 -9.72 8.80
C GLY A 291 -11.07 -8.47 8.70
N GLN A 292 -10.53 -7.38 8.17
CA GLN A 292 -11.32 -6.17 7.93
C GLN A 292 -12.36 -6.38 6.83
N GLY A 293 -12.05 -7.10 5.75
CA GLY A 293 -13.01 -7.44 4.71
C GLY A 293 -14.23 -8.17 5.27
N SER A 294 -14.00 -9.24 6.06
CA SER A 294 -15.08 -9.99 6.72
C SER A 294 -15.89 -9.12 7.69
N LEU A 295 -15.21 -8.31 8.51
CA LEU A 295 -15.88 -7.44 9.46
C LEU A 295 -16.77 -6.40 8.76
N ALA A 296 -16.29 -5.82 7.65
CA ALA A 296 -17.06 -4.83 6.89
C ALA A 296 -18.33 -5.44 6.28
N ALA A 297 -18.25 -6.64 5.70
CA ALA A 297 -19.43 -7.32 5.15
C ALA A 297 -20.52 -7.52 6.21
N ARG A 298 -20.12 -7.95 7.43
CA ARG A 298 -21.03 -8.03 8.58
C ARG A 298 -21.61 -6.66 8.94
N SER A 299 -20.78 -5.62 8.96
CA SER A 299 -21.22 -4.26 9.33
C SER A 299 -22.18 -3.67 8.27
N VAL A 300 -21.93 -3.96 7.00
CA VAL A 300 -22.83 -3.64 5.89
C VAL A 300 -24.17 -4.34 6.06
N LEU A 301 -24.20 -5.65 6.34
CA LEU A 301 -25.44 -6.39 6.57
C LEU A 301 -26.25 -5.76 7.71
N HIS A 302 -25.62 -5.45 8.84
CA HIS A 302 -26.28 -4.81 9.98
C HIS A 302 -26.87 -3.43 9.59
N TYR A 303 -26.13 -2.64 8.82
CA TYR A 303 -26.59 -1.36 8.31
C TYR A 303 -27.83 -1.53 7.41
N LEU A 304 -27.80 -2.46 6.45
CA LEU A 304 -28.90 -2.69 5.51
C LEU A 304 -30.17 -3.23 6.18
N GLU A 305 -30.01 -3.95 7.29
CA GLU A 305 -31.13 -4.48 8.11
C GLU A 305 -31.59 -3.49 9.19
N GLY A 306 -31.00 -2.28 9.29
CA GLY A 306 -31.35 -1.29 10.30
C GLY A 306 -30.96 -1.70 11.73
N ARG A 307 -29.98 -2.60 11.88
CA ARG A 307 -29.43 -3.00 13.16
C ARG A 307 -28.25 -2.07 13.52
N SER A 308 -28.31 -1.48 14.69
CA SER A 308 -27.26 -0.58 15.23
C SER A 308 -26.13 -1.36 15.90
#